data_60583fa2020f05f0828838c4868fd521
#
_entry.id   60583fa2020f05f0828838c4868fd521
#
_cell.length_a   1.000
_cell.length_b   1.000
_cell.length_c   1.000
_cell.angle_alpha   90.00
_cell.angle_beta   90.00
_cell.angle_gamma   90.00
#
_symmetry.space_group_name_H-M   'P 1'
#
loop_
_entity.id
_entity.type
_entity.pdbx_description
1 polymer ?
#
loop_
_entity_poly.entity_id
_entity_poly.type
_entity_poly.pdbx_seq_one_letter_code
_entity_poly.pdbx_strand_id
1 'polypeptide(L)'
;MSHSTSRRQSAFATAFLALFALAGPSLAQTAAPAPAAPAAAPASPAALAAARDVVTGSGLSRSFETYVPQYMDQLKRSILTTRPEISKELTDVMEALKPEFESQKDEMITAAARIYALRMSEADLRESAAFFKTPAGQRYVLAQPQVLDDLFGQMQIWTQRLSELMVGRVRTELKKKNVEM
;
A
#
# COMPACT_ATOMS: atom_id res chain seq x y z
N MET A 1 -29.98 61.91 -26.22
CA MET A 1 -28.70 62.65 -26.22
C MET A 1 -27.63 61.59 -26.07
N SER A 2 -27.19 60.95 -27.14
CA SER A 2 -26.16 61.35 -28.10
C SER A 2 -24.84 61.67 -27.46
N HIS A 3 -23.89 60.79 -27.69
CA HIS A 3 -22.53 60.92 -28.26
C HIS A 3 -21.72 59.70 -27.77
N SER A 4 -21.38 58.75 -28.60
CA SER A 4 -20.52 58.72 -29.78
C SER A 4 -19.00 58.71 -29.46
N THR A 5 -18.41 57.61 -29.94
CA THR A 5 -17.06 57.46 -30.51
C THR A 5 -15.85 57.51 -29.57
N SER A 6 -14.95 56.52 -29.60
CA SER A 6 -13.93 56.40 -30.63
C SER A 6 -13.12 55.11 -30.57
N ARG A 7 -13.12 54.39 -31.68
CA ARG A 7 -12.12 53.42 -32.13
C ARG A 7 -10.73 54.00 -32.08
N ARG A 8 -9.72 53.27 -31.55
CA ARG A 8 -8.36 53.34 -32.08
C ARG A 8 -7.85 51.94 -32.30
N GLN A 9 -7.91 51.56 -33.55
CA GLN A 9 -7.05 50.52 -34.16
C GLN A 9 -5.65 51.10 -34.28
N SER A 10 -4.65 50.37 -33.89
CA SER A 10 -3.28 50.61 -34.31
C SER A 10 -2.78 49.27 -34.82
N ALA A 11 -2.73 49.19 -36.12
CA ALA A 11 -1.98 48.22 -36.88
C ALA A 11 -0.49 48.46 -36.67
N PHE A 12 0.26 47.43 -36.35
CA PHE A 12 1.68 47.39 -36.67
C PHE A 12 1.96 46.17 -37.52
N ALA A 13 2.60 46.53 -38.59
CA ALA A 13 2.91 45.75 -39.77
C ALA A 13 4.01 44.70 -39.52
N THR A 14 3.78 43.57 -40.15
CA THR A 14 4.74 42.76 -40.92
C THR A 14 6.24 43.00 -40.71
N ALA A 15 6.92 42.00 -40.19
CA ALA A 15 8.29 41.70 -40.58
C ALA A 15 8.42 40.20 -40.84
N PHE A 16 8.45 39.87 -42.10
CA PHE A 16 8.85 38.58 -42.65
C PHE A 16 10.34 38.38 -42.34
N LEU A 17 10.66 37.31 -41.63
CA LEU A 17 11.98 36.73 -41.69
C LEU A 17 11.88 35.25 -41.94
N ALA A 18 12.11 34.87 -43.18
CA ALA A 18 12.30 33.52 -43.61
C ALA A 18 13.55 32.95 -42.95
N LEU A 19 13.44 31.94 -42.11
CA LEU A 19 14.56 31.15 -41.67
C LEU A 19 14.41 29.73 -42.17
N PHE A 20 15.32 29.36 -42.97
CA PHE A 20 15.56 28.13 -43.70
C PHE A 20 15.26 26.88 -42.85
N ALA A 21 14.39 26.02 -43.34
CA ALA A 21 14.19 24.66 -42.90
C ALA A 21 15.42 23.81 -43.32
N LEU A 22 16.28 23.52 -42.37
CA LEU A 22 17.20 22.39 -42.45
C LEU A 22 16.46 21.16 -41.87
N ALA A 23 15.77 20.45 -42.76
CA ALA A 23 15.25 19.12 -42.48
C ALA A 23 16.46 18.17 -42.37
N GLY A 24 16.98 17.98 -41.17
CA GLY A 24 17.84 16.84 -40.86
C GLY A 24 17.00 15.56 -40.85
N PRO A 25 17.52 14.44 -41.36
CA PRO A 25 16.78 13.18 -41.27
C PRO A 25 16.63 12.80 -39.77
N SER A 26 15.42 12.87 -39.27
CA SER A 26 15.05 12.24 -37.99
C SER A 26 15.33 10.76 -38.13
N LEU A 27 16.46 10.31 -37.61
CA LEU A 27 16.65 8.90 -37.30
C LEU A 27 15.58 8.55 -36.26
N ALA A 28 14.47 8.02 -36.76
CA ALA A 28 13.50 7.33 -35.90
C ALA A 28 14.25 6.22 -35.18
N GLN A 29 14.68 6.50 -33.97
CA GLN A 29 15.26 5.52 -33.05
C GLN A 29 14.09 4.61 -32.70
N THR A 30 13.96 3.52 -33.47
CA THR A 30 13.12 2.39 -33.10
C THR A 30 13.65 1.95 -31.75
N ALA A 31 12.95 2.38 -30.67
CA ALA A 31 13.18 1.83 -29.35
C ALA A 31 12.96 0.32 -29.47
N ALA A 32 14.06 -0.42 -29.42
CA ALA A 32 13.98 -1.87 -29.32
C ALA A 32 13.04 -2.18 -28.15
N PRO A 33 12.05 -3.09 -28.28
CA PRO A 33 11.23 -3.49 -27.17
C PRO A 33 12.17 -3.93 -26.05
N ALA A 34 12.03 -3.28 -24.88
CA ALA A 34 12.75 -3.72 -23.68
C ALA A 34 12.55 -5.23 -23.55
N PRO A 35 13.61 -6.02 -23.30
CA PRO A 35 13.46 -7.46 -23.14
C PRO A 35 12.38 -7.68 -22.08
N ALA A 36 11.29 -8.36 -22.46
CA ALA A 36 10.25 -8.77 -21.55
C ALA A 36 10.95 -9.49 -20.40
N ALA A 37 10.75 -9.00 -19.17
CA ALA A 37 11.27 -9.66 -18.00
C ALA A 37 10.87 -11.15 -18.13
N PRO A 38 11.81 -12.10 -18.00
CA PRO A 38 11.48 -13.52 -18.15
C PRO A 38 10.32 -13.82 -17.23
N ALA A 39 9.25 -14.41 -17.77
CA ALA A 39 8.13 -14.90 -17.00
C ALA A 39 8.72 -15.72 -15.85
N ALA A 40 8.50 -15.27 -14.61
CA ALA A 40 9.12 -15.88 -13.45
C ALA A 40 8.81 -17.38 -13.50
N ALA A 41 9.84 -18.21 -13.60
CA ALA A 41 9.66 -19.65 -13.56
C ALA A 41 8.89 -20.01 -12.28
N PRO A 42 8.03 -21.03 -12.30
CA PRO A 42 7.30 -21.43 -11.10
C PRO A 42 8.31 -21.68 -9.97
N ALA A 43 8.04 -21.11 -8.81
CA ALA A 43 8.93 -21.22 -7.66
C ALA A 43 9.19 -22.70 -7.32
N SER A 44 10.45 -23.03 -7.02
CA SER A 44 10.81 -24.39 -6.62
C SER A 44 10.07 -24.80 -5.34
N PRO A 45 9.82 -26.09 -5.13
CA PRO A 45 9.24 -26.56 -3.85
C PRO A 45 10.06 -26.10 -2.64
N ALA A 46 11.41 -26.02 -2.78
CA ALA A 46 12.30 -25.55 -1.73
C ALA A 46 12.13 -24.04 -1.46
N ALA A 47 11.99 -23.22 -2.51
CA ALA A 47 11.69 -21.79 -2.37
C ALA A 47 10.33 -21.57 -1.69
N LEU A 48 9.31 -22.34 -2.06
CA LEU A 48 7.98 -22.27 -1.43
C LEU A 48 8.02 -22.66 0.05
N ALA A 49 8.78 -23.70 0.41
CA ALA A 49 8.97 -24.11 1.81
C ALA A 49 9.67 -23.00 2.61
N ALA A 50 10.78 -22.45 2.08
CA ALA A 50 11.50 -21.36 2.73
C ALA A 50 10.62 -20.10 2.86
N ALA A 51 9.84 -19.77 1.83
CA ALA A 51 8.88 -18.66 1.86
C ALA A 51 7.79 -18.87 2.94
N ARG A 52 7.28 -20.10 3.09
CA ARG A 52 6.32 -20.43 4.15
C ARG A 52 6.94 -20.22 5.54
N ASP A 53 8.19 -20.62 5.73
CA ASP A 53 8.95 -20.36 6.97
C ASP A 53 9.11 -18.85 7.23
N VAL A 54 9.33 -18.04 6.19
CA VAL A 54 9.36 -16.57 6.31
C VAL A 54 8.01 -16.02 6.73
N VAL A 55 6.91 -16.43 6.09
CA VAL A 55 5.54 -15.97 6.41
C VAL A 55 5.19 -16.27 7.87
N THR A 56 5.52 -17.45 8.35
CA THR A 56 5.23 -17.86 9.74
C THR A 56 6.19 -17.21 10.73
N GLY A 57 7.50 -17.22 10.42
CA GLY A 57 8.54 -16.68 11.30
C GLY A 57 8.48 -15.16 11.45
N SER A 58 8.12 -14.41 10.40
CA SER A 58 7.95 -12.96 10.45
C SER A 58 6.73 -12.49 11.24
N GLY A 59 5.84 -13.40 11.62
CA GLY A 59 4.60 -13.07 12.32
C GLY A 59 3.45 -12.64 11.38
N LEU A 60 3.66 -12.66 10.07
CA LEU A 60 2.59 -12.30 9.10
C LEU A 60 1.39 -13.25 9.21
N SER A 61 1.62 -14.54 9.51
CA SER A 61 0.56 -15.52 9.71
C SER A 61 -0.40 -15.17 10.86
N ARG A 62 0.07 -14.43 11.87
CA ARG A 62 -0.78 -14.01 13.02
C ARG A 62 -1.98 -13.19 12.57
N SER A 63 -1.81 -12.35 11.54
CA SER A 63 -2.93 -11.59 10.99
C SER A 63 -4.02 -12.51 10.43
N PHE A 64 -3.66 -13.65 9.87
CA PHE A 64 -4.62 -14.63 9.35
C PHE A 64 -5.23 -15.48 10.48
N GLU A 65 -4.45 -15.77 11.52
CA GLU A 65 -4.91 -16.50 12.70
C GLU A 65 -6.02 -15.78 13.47
N THR A 66 -5.96 -14.45 13.52
CA THR A 66 -6.96 -13.63 14.19
C THR A 66 -8.18 -13.33 13.30
N TYR A 67 -8.01 -13.32 11.99
CA TYR A 67 -9.04 -12.90 11.05
C TYR A 67 -10.25 -13.86 11.04
N VAL A 68 -10.01 -15.17 10.96
CA VAL A 68 -11.09 -16.17 10.87
C VAL A 68 -11.99 -16.14 12.10
N PRO A 69 -11.48 -16.21 13.35
CA PRO A 69 -12.33 -16.08 14.54
C PRO A 69 -13.13 -14.78 14.60
N GLN A 70 -12.49 -13.66 14.29
CA GLN A 70 -13.18 -12.36 14.29
C GLN A 70 -14.31 -12.30 13.26
N TYR A 71 -14.08 -12.85 12.08
CA TYR A 71 -15.10 -12.89 11.03
C TYR A 71 -16.25 -13.82 11.41
N MET A 72 -15.97 -14.96 12.00
CA MET A 72 -16.99 -15.87 12.54
C MET A 72 -17.87 -15.17 13.57
N ASP A 73 -17.27 -14.46 14.52
CA ASP A 73 -18.00 -13.68 15.52
C ASP A 73 -18.85 -12.58 14.90
N GLN A 74 -18.33 -11.90 13.90
CA GLN A 74 -19.08 -10.87 13.18
C GLN A 74 -20.27 -11.47 12.41
N LEU A 75 -20.05 -12.58 11.73
CA LEU A 75 -21.11 -13.31 11.01
C LEU A 75 -22.19 -13.77 11.97
N LYS A 76 -21.81 -14.36 13.11
CA LYS A 76 -22.74 -14.78 14.15
C LYS A 76 -23.60 -13.62 14.65
N ARG A 77 -22.98 -12.47 14.99
CA ARG A 77 -23.71 -11.27 15.41
C ARG A 77 -24.68 -10.77 14.34
N SER A 78 -24.23 -10.76 13.08
CA SER A 78 -25.05 -10.32 11.95
C SER A 78 -26.30 -11.17 11.77
N ILE A 79 -26.16 -12.48 11.83
CA ILE A 79 -27.29 -13.42 11.71
C ILE A 79 -28.25 -13.27 12.89
N LEU A 80 -27.74 -13.19 14.13
CA LEU A 80 -28.57 -13.06 15.32
C LEU A 80 -29.29 -11.71 15.45
N THR A 81 -28.84 -10.68 14.75
CA THR A 81 -29.56 -9.42 14.67
C THR A 81 -30.92 -9.59 13.96
N THR A 82 -31.01 -10.47 12.98
CA THR A 82 -32.24 -10.73 12.22
C THR A 82 -32.98 -11.99 12.68
N ARG A 83 -32.26 -12.94 13.26
CA ARG A 83 -32.78 -14.28 13.65
C ARG A 83 -32.31 -14.68 15.06
N PRO A 84 -32.70 -13.93 16.12
CA PRO A 84 -32.21 -14.19 17.48
C PRO A 84 -32.69 -15.57 18.02
N GLU A 85 -33.76 -16.10 17.50
CA GLU A 85 -34.35 -17.39 17.93
C GLU A 85 -33.48 -18.60 17.63
N ILE A 86 -32.57 -18.52 16.63
CA ILE A 86 -31.71 -19.65 16.25
C ILE A 86 -30.33 -19.63 16.95
N SER A 87 -30.18 -18.88 18.03
CA SER A 87 -28.87 -18.64 18.66
C SER A 87 -28.14 -19.93 19.05
N LYS A 88 -28.90 -20.93 19.55
CA LYS A 88 -28.30 -22.20 19.95
C LYS A 88 -27.83 -23.00 18.73
N GLU A 89 -28.72 -23.21 17.79
CA GLU A 89 -28.46 -23.96 16.55
C GLU A 89 -27.32 -23.34 15.75
N LEU A 90 -27.29 -22.00 15.65
CA LEU A 90 -26.20 -21.29 14.98
C LEU A 90 -24.86 -21.51 15.68
N THR A 91 -24.85 -21.50 17.02
CA THR A 91 -23.60 -21.73 17.78
C THR A 91 -23.10 -23.16 17.51
N ASP A 92 -23.96 -24.14 17.58
CA ASP A 92 -23.64 -25.57 17.38
C ASP A 92 -23.07 -25.77 15.93
N VAL A 93 -23.68 -25.14 14.92
CA VAL A 93 -23.23 -25.20 13.53
C VAL A 93 -21.87 -24.49 13.35
N MET A 94 -21.69 -23.31 13.94
CA MET A 94 -20.43 -22.55 13.83
C MET A 94 -19.27 -23.31 14.47
N GLU A 95 -19.48 -23.98 15.60
CA GLU A 95 -18.43 -24.81 16.21
C GLU A 95 -18.11 -26.05 15.36
N ALA A 96 -19.12 -26.67 14.73
CA ALA A 96 -18.90 -27.81 13.83
C ALA A 96 -18.11 -27.42 12.57
N LEU A 97 -18.32 -26.22 12.06
CA LEU A 97 -17.63 -25.69 10.85
C LEU A 97 -16.26 -25.06 11.16
N LYS A 98 -15.92 -24.84 12.40
CA LYS A 98 -14.66 -24.19 12.81
C LYS A 98 -13.41 -24.85 12.20
N PRO A 99 -13.25 -26.19 12.17
CA PRO A 99 -12.08 -26.82 11.56
C PRO A 99 -11.96 -26.51 10.06
N GLU A 100 -13.10 -26.45 9.34
CA GLU A 100 -13.13 -26.11 7.92
C GLU A 100 -12.66 -24.65 7.68
N PHE A 101 -13.18 -23.70 8.47
CA PHE A 101 -12.78 -22.31 8.35
C PHE A 101 -11.33 -22.07 8.79
N GLU A 102 -10.84 -22.83 9.75
CA GLU A 102 -9.44 -22.78 10.16
C GLU A 102 -8.48 -23.26 9.07
N SER A 103 -8.89 -24.20 8.22
CA SER A 103 -8.09 -24.65 7.07
C SER A 103 -7.84 -23.53 6.07
N GLN A 104 -8.71 -22.51 5.98
CA GLN A 104 -8.54 -21.36 5.10
C GLN A 104 -7.31 -20.51 5.47
N LYS A 105 -6.84 -20.56 6.72
CA LYS A 105 -5.59 -19.92 7.14
C LYS A 105 -4.38 -20.49 6.38
N ASP A 106 -4.36 -21.80 6.22
CA ASP A 106 -3.27 -22.47 5.50
C ASP A 106 -3.25 -22.11 4.02
N GLU A 107 -4.39 -21.86 3.41
CA GLU A 107 -4.48 -21.35 2.04
C GLU A 107 -3.90 -19.94 1.94
N MET A 108 -4.19 -19.05 2.90
CA MET A 108 -3.62 -17.70 2.94
C MET A 108 -2.11 -17.72 3.19
N ILE A 109 -1.62 -18.57 4.09
CA ILE A 109 -0.18 -18.75 4.32
C ILE A 109 0.49 -19.25 3.02
N THR A 110 -0.14 -20.18 2.32
CA THR A 110 0.36 -20.71 1.05
C THR A 110 0.37 -19.63 -0.04
N ALA A 111 -0.68 -18.82 -0.13
CA ALA A 111 -0.76 -17.70 -1.07
C ALA A 111 0.33 -16.66 -0.78
N ALA A 112 0.54 -16.28 0.48
CA ALA A 112 1.60 -15.40 0.90
C ALA A 112 3.00 -15.97 0.56
N ALA A 113 3.22 -17.26 0.83
CA ALA A 113 4.47 -17.94 0.47
C ALA A 113 4.76 -17.88 -1.04
N ARG A 114 3.74 -18.08 -1.89
CA ARG A 114 3.90 -17.94 -3.35
C ARG A 114 4.29 -16.51 -3.74
N ILE A 115 3.70 -15.50 -3.11
CA ILE A 115 4.05 -14.09 -3.37
C ILE A 115 5.51 -13.82 -3.00
N TYR A 116 5.98 -14.29 -1.86
CA TYR A 116 7.39 -14.16 -1.47
C TYR A 116 8.33 -14.89 -2.44
N ALA A 117 7.99 -16.12 -2.82
CA ALA A 117 8.80 -16.92 -3.73
C ALA A 117 8.88 -16.35 -5.16
N LEU A 118 7.93 -15.50 -5.56
CA LEU A 118 7.99 -14.75 -6.83
C LEU A 118 8.87 -13.48 -6.73
N ARG A 119 9.17 -12.99 -5.53
CA ARG A 119 9.85 -11.70 -5.30
C ARG A 119 11.24 -11.82 -4.72
N MET A 120 11.58 -12.96 -4.14
CA MET A 120 12.84 -13.20 -3.46
C MET A 120 13.49 -14.49 -4.00
N SER A 121 14.81 -14.52 -4.02
CA SER A 121 15.55 -15.75 -4.34
C SER A 121 15.38 -16.80 -3.22
N GLU A 122 15.55 -18.08 -3.58
CA GLU A 122 15.53 -19.17 -2.59
C GLU A 122 16.59 -19.00 -1.50
N ALA A 123 17.76 -18.45 -1.84
CA ALA A 123 18.81 -18.15 -0.89
C ALA A 123 18.40 -17.10 0.13
N ASP A 124 17.84 -15.96 -0.33
CA ASP A 124 17.37 -14.88 0.53
C ASP A 124 16.21 -15.33 1.43
N LEU A 125 15.32 -16.18 0.90
CA LEU A 125 14.22 -16.76 1.69
C LEU A 125 14.75 -17.66 2.81
N ARG A 126 15.76 -18.48 2.54
CA ARG A 126 16.39 -19.34 3.55
C ARG A 126 17.10 -18.53 4.63
N GLU A 127 17.84 -17.48 4.25
CA GLU A 127 18.51 -16.59 5.19
C GLU A 127 17.48 -15.84 6.07
N SER A 128 16.44 -15.30 5.47
CA SER A 128 15.35 -14.63 6.20
C SER A 128 14.65 -15.59 7.17
N ALA A 129 14.33 -16.80 6.72
CA ALA A 129 13.72 -17.82 7.57
C ALA A 129 14.64 -18.21 8.74
N ALA A 130 15.95 -18.35 8.47
CA ALA A 130 16.95 -18.62 9.50
C ALA A 130 17.02 -17.49 10.53
N PHE A 131 17.00 -16.22 10.10
CA PHE A 131 16.97 -15.06 10.99
C PHE A 131 15.77 -15.11 11.94
N PHE A 132 14.56 -15.33 11.44
CA PHE A 132 13.35 -15.38 12.28
C PHE A 132 13.34 -16.56 13.26
N LYS A 133 14.14 -17.59 13.03
CA LYS A 133 14.34 -18.70 13.99
C LYS A 133 15.33 -18.36 15.11
N THR A 134 16.13 -17.28 14.98
CA THR A 134 17.06 -16.84 16.02
C THR A 134 16.33 -16.18 17.20
N PRO A 135 16.91 -16.17 18.40
CA PRO A 135 16.36 -15.44 19.54
C PRO A 135 16.18 -13.94 19.26
N ALA A 136 17.07 -13.35 18.45
CA ALA A 136 16.97 -11.94 18.07
C ALA A 136 15.78 -11.69 17.13
N GLY A 137 15.62 -12.54 16.09
CA GLY A 137 14.50 -12.48 15.15
C GLY A 137 13.15 -12.65 15.85
N GLN A 138 13.06 -13.61 16.76
CA GLN A 138 11.83 -13.83 17.54
C GLN A 138 11.49 -12.61 18.41
N ARG A 139 12.48 -12.03 19.12
CA ARG A 139 12.25 -10.79 19.89
C ARG A 139 11.84 -9.62 19.03
N TYR A 140 12.44 -9.47 17.85
CA TYR A 140 12.07 -8.45 16.89
C TYR A 140 10.58 -8.56 16.49
N VAL A 141 10.15 -9.75 16.09
CA VAL A 141 8.76 -10.00 15.69
C VAL A 141 7.77 -9.79 16.83
N LEU A 142 8.14 -10.16 18.06
CA LEU A 142 7.31 -9.94 19.24
C LEU A 142 7.19 -8.47 19.63
N ALA A 143 8.25 -7.68 19.44
CA ALA A 143 8.24 -6.25 19.77
C ALA A 143 7.50 -5.39 18.72
N GLN A 144 7.39 -5.86 17.49
CA GLN A 144 6.90 -5.07 16.36
C GLN A 144 5.50 -4.45 16.57
N PRO A 145 4.48 -5.16 17.09
CA PRO A 145 3.16 -4.56 17.35
C PRO A 145 3.24 -3.37 18.30
N GLN A 146 3.96 -3.51 19.42
CA GLN A 146 4.11 -2.44 20.40
C GLN A 146 4.87 -1.24 19.83
N VAL A 147 5.93 -1.49 19.06
CA VAL A 147 6.68 -0.43 18.37
C VAL A 147 5.78 0.34 17.40
N LEU A 148 4.92 -0.34 16.67
CA LEU A 148 3.97 0.30 15.75
C LEU A 148 2.94 1.13 16.51
N ASP A 149 2.37 0.62 17.60
CA ASP A 149 1.40 1.34 18.43
C ASP A 149 2.03 2.61 19.02
N ASP A 150 3.24 2.51 19.58
CA ASP A 150 3.99 3.64 20.11
C ASP A 150 4.30 4.67 19.02
N LEU A 151 4.68 4.19 17.80
CA LEU A 151 4.95 5.06 16.65
C LEU A 151 3.70 5.81 16.20
N PHE A 152 2.55 5.15 16.13
CA PHE A 152 1.28 5.81 15.80
C PHE A 152 0.91 6.88 16.82
N GLY A 153 1.12 6.63 18.11
CA GLY A 153 0.96 7.64 19.16
C GLY A 153 1.87 8.85 18.95
N GLN A 154 3.16 8.61 18.66
CA GLN A 154 4.11 9.68 18.36
C GLN A 154 3.77 10.45 17.07
N MET A 155 3.27 9.76 16.04
CA MET A 155 2.82 10.43 14.80
C MET A 155 1.67 11.39 15.04
N GLN A 156 0.72 11.09 15.91
CA GLN A 156 -0.38 11.99 16.24
C GLN A 156 0.15 13.29 16.87
N ILE A 157 1.06 13.17 17.87
CA ILE A 157 1.68 14.31 18.53
C ILE A 157 2.51 15.14 17.53
N TRP A 158 3.28 14.47 16.68
CA TRP A 158 4.10 15.13 15.67
C TRP A 158 3.24 15.88 14.63
N THR A 159 2.16 15.27 14.17
CA THR A 159 1.24 15.90 13.20
C THR A 159 0.61 17.17 13.75
N GLN A 160 0.21 17.16 15.02
CA GLN A 160 -0.32 18.35 15.66
C GLN A 160 0.73 19.47 15.72
N ARG A 161 1.95 19.18 16.18
CA ARG A 161 3.05 20.16 16.23
C ARG A 161 3.40 20.70 14.84
N LEU A 162 3.44 19.81 13.84
CA LEU A 162 3.70 20.19 12.47
C LEU A 162 2.63 21.14 11.93
N SER A 163 1.36 20.85 12.19
CA SER A 163 0.24 21.71 11.79
C SER A 163 0.36 23.10 12.40
N GLU A 164 0.61 23.19 13.69
CA GLU A 164 0.81 24.47 14.40
C GLU A 164 1.98 25.27 13.81
N LEU A 165 3.10 24.59 13.56
CA LEU A 165 4.29 25.20 12.95
C LEU A 165 3.97 25.71 11.53
N MET A 166 3.33 24.89 10.71
CA MET A 166 3.00 25.25 9.32
C MET A 166 2.02 26.42 9.26
N VAL A 167 0.95 26.39 10.06
CA VAL A 167 -0.02 27.50 10.14
C VAL A 167 0.67 28.78 10.59
N GLY A 168 1.51 28.71 11.63
CA GLY A 168 2.27 29.87 12.12
C GLY A 168 3.21 30.44 11.05
N ARG A 169 3.90 29.57 10.32
CA ARG A 169 4.80 30.01 9.23
C ARG A 169 4.03 30.64 8.06
N VAL A 170 2.95 30.00 7.63
CA VAL A 170 2.08 30.51 6.56
C VAL A 170 1.52 31.90 6.95
N ARG A 171 0.99 32.02 8.17
CA ARG A 171 0.49 33.31 8.68
C ARG A 171 1.57 34.41 8.67
N THR A 172 2.80 34.06 9.10
CA THR A 172 3.92 34.99 9.09
C THR A 172 4.27 35.47 7.65
N GLU A 173 4.31 34.56 6.70
CA GLU A 173 4.63 34.89 5.31
C GLU A 173 3.49 35.68 4.62
N LEU A 174 2.23 35.37 4.91
CA LEU A 174 1.10 36.13 4.39
C LEU A 174 1.10 37.56 4.95
N LYS A 175 1.41 37.76 6.24
CA LYS A 175 1.53 39.08 6.84
C LYS A 175 2.58 39.96 6.17
N LYS A 176 3.71 39.39 5.74
CA LYS A 176 4.75 40.12 4.97
C LYS A 176 4.21 40.60 3.61
N LYS A 177 3.19 39.97 3.08
CA LYS A 177 2.52 40.31 1.83
C LYS A 177 1.27 41.19 2.03
N ASN A 178 1.05 41.69 3.26
CA ASN A 178 -0.15 42.44 3.67
C ASN A 178 -1.47 41.64 3.48
N VAL A 179 -1.41 40.31 3.60
CA VAL A 179 -2.58 39.44 3.62
C VAL A 179 -2.79 38.94 5.04
N GLU A 180 -3.95 39.20 5.60
CA GLU A 180 -4.38 38.67 6.90
C GLU A 180 -5.13 37.34 6.73
N MET A 181 -4.90 36.38 7.69
CA MET A 181 -5.53 35.07 7.72
C MET A 181 -6.15 34.87 9.12
#